data_2df36541fa9d4bdd91c8325ac4624043
#
_entry.id   2df36541fa9d4bdd91c8325ac4624043
#
_cell.length_a   1.000
_cell.length_b   1.000
_cell.length_c   1.000
_cell.angle_alpha   90.00
_cell.angle_beta   90.00
_cell.angle_gamma   90.00
#
_symmetry.space_group_name_H-M   'P 1'
#
loop_
_entity.id
_entity.type
_entity.pdbx_description
1 polymer ?
#
loop_
_entity_poly.entity_id
_entity_poly.type
_entity_poly.pdbx_seq_one_letter_code
_entity_poly.pdbx_strand_id
1 'polypeptide(L)'
;MSLLTDSIAGLLTSFTRIVTGAKARWIGCAPADIQRIYFGNHSSHADFMLIWASLPAPLRAKTRPVAGADYWEKGRIRQFIIHRVLRGVLVERGRADGSADPIDTMAAALEAGDSLILFPEGTRNTTDEILLPFKSGLYRLALRRPDVEMVPVWMDNLRRVLPKGEPVPVPLLCSVSFGAPLRVGQGEEKDAFLARARQALLDLAGLARSG
;
A
#
# COMPACT_ATOMS: atom_id res chain seq x y z
N MET A 1 14.30 -16.45 -4.58
CA MET A 1 13.11 -17.01 -3.86
C MET A 1 13.01 -18.48 -4.22
N SER A 2 12.35 -19.32 -3.39
CA SER A 2 12.17 -20.73 -3.76
C SER A 2 11.02 -20.85 -4.78
N LEU A 3 11.07 -21.88 -5.66
CA LEU A 3 9.99 -22.16 -6.64
C LEU A 3 8.60 -22.23 -5.99
N LEU A 4 8.54 -22.73 -4.75
CA LEU A 4 7.31 -22.82 -3.97
C LEU A 4 6.75 -21.42 -3.63
N THR A 5 7.59 -20.50 -3.17
CA THR A 5 7.14 -19.13 -2.82
C THR A 5 6.70 -18.36 -4.05
N ASP A 6 7.36 -18.56 -5.18
CA ASP A 6 7.00 -17.94 -6.46
C ASP A 6 5.66 -18.47 -6.99
N SER A 7 5.42 -19.77 -6.87
CA SER A 7 4.14 -20.40 -7.21
C SER A 7 3.00 -19.89 -6.34
N ILE A 8 3.20 -19.79 -5.03
CA ILE A 8 2.20 -19.25 -4.09
C ILE A 8 1.94 -17.77 -4.37
N ALA A 9 2.97 -16.98 -4.64
CA ALA A 9 2.82 -15.58 -5.04
C ALA A 9 2.00 -15.44 -6.34
N GLY A 10 2.24 -16.31 -7.31
CA GLY A 10 1.47 -16.41 -8.55
C GLY A 10 0.00 -16.77 -8.31
N LEU A 11 -0.27 -17.76 -7.47
CA LEU A 11 -1.62 -18.19 -7.11
C LEU A 11 -2.38 -17.07 -6.38
N LEU A 12 -1.76 -16.42 -5.39
CA LEU A 12 -2.35 -15.28 -4.67
C LEU A 12 -2.66 -14.12 -5.60
N THR A 13 -1.75 -13.81 -6.54
CA THR A 13 -1.96 -12.76 -7.54
C THR A 13 -3.13 -13.09 -8.45
N SER A 14 -3.18 -14.32 -8.98
CA SER A 14 -4.25 -14.78 -9.88
C SER A 14 -5.58 -14.81 -9.13
N PHE A 15 -5.62 -15.34 -7.93
CA PHE A 15 -6.80 -15.35 -7.08
C PHE A 15 -7.32 -13.93 -6.82
N THR A 16 -6.43 -13.01 -6.39
CA THR A 16 -6.81 -11.61 -6.15
C THR A 16 -7.39 -10.97 -7.42
N ARG A 17 -6.75 -11.16 -8.57
CA ARG A 17 -7.23 -10.61 -9.85
C ARG A 17 -8.57 -11.20 -10.30
N ILE A 18 -8.78 -12.51 -10.11
CA ILE A 18 -10.04 -13.18 -10.47
C ILE A 18 -11.17 -12.69 -9.56
N VAL A 19 -10.95 -12.68 -8.24
CA VAL A 19 -11.99 -12.30 -7.26
C VAL A 19 -12.36 -10.83 -7.34
N THR A 20 -11.37 -9.95 -7.57
CA THR A 20 -11.62 -8.50 -7.59
C THR A 20 -11.83 -7.95 -8.99
N GLY A 21 -11.57 -8.72 -10.05
CA GLY A 21 -11.56 -8.21 -11.42
C GLY A 21 -10.64 -7.00 -11.62
N ALA A 22 -9.64 -6.84 -10.74
CA ALA A 22 -8.86 -5.63 -10.60
C ALA A 22 -8.18 -5.22 -11.90
N LYS A 23 -8.47 -3.98 -12.33
CA LYS A 23 -7.81 -3.33 -13.46
C LYS A 23 -6.88 -2.24 -12.94
N ALA A 24 -5.58 -2.37 -13.23
CA ALA A 24 -4.61 -1.31 -12.99
C ALA A 24 -4.80 -0.19 -14.02
N ARG A 25 -4.98 1.04 -13.54
CA ARG A 25 -5.07 2.26 -14.36
C ARG A 25 -3.89 3.16 -14.01
N TRP A 26 -2.98 3.34 -14.94
CA TRP A 26 -1.83 4.24 -14.78
C TRP A 26 -2.20 5.61 -15.37
N ILE A 27 -2.61 6.54 -14.50
CA ILE A 27 -3.19 7.83 -14.92
C ILE A 27 -2.12 8.92 -14.98
N GLY A 28 -1.29 9.01 -13.95
CA GLY A 28 -0.28 10.07 -13.82
C GLY A 28 1.17 9.60 -13.88
N CYS A 29 1.40 8.29 -14.03
CA CYS A 29 2.74 7.71 -14.22
C CYS A 29 2.65 6.42 -15.03
N ALA A 30 3.78 5.98 -15.58
CA ALA A 30 3.91 4.65 -16.17
C ALA A 30 4.51 3.65 -15.15
N PRO A 31 4.28 2.34 -15.31
CA PRO A 31 5.04 1.34 -14.58
C PRO A 31 6.50 1.40 -15.05
N ALA A 32 7.40 1.78 -14.14
CA ALA A 32 8.82 1.89 -14.41
C ALA A 32 9.62 1.13 -13.34
N ASP A 33 10.75 0.53 -13.73
CA ASP A 33 11.64 -0.20 -12.81
C ASP A 33 12.50 0.77 -11.99
N ILE A 34 11.84 1.61 -11.23
CA ILE A 34 12.45 2.54 -10.27
C ILE A 34 11.84 2.31 -8.90
N GLN A 35 12.59 2.66 -7.88
CA GLN A 35 12.15 2.55 -6.49
C GLN A 35 11.03 3.55 -6.20
N ARG A 36 9.94 3.08 -5.58
CA ARG A 36 8.76 3.89 -5.27
C ARG A 36 8.16 3.55 -3.91
N ILE A 37 7.50 4.52 -3.33
CA ILE A 37 6.58 4.35 -2.21
C ILE A 37 5.16 4.51 -2.76
N TYR A 38 4.42 3.42 -2.83
CA TYR A 38 3.00 3.44 -3.19
C TYR A 38 2.18 3.70 -1.93
N PHE A 39 1.45 4.80 -1.89
CA PHE A 39 0.60 5.11 -0.75
C PHE A 39 -0.87 5.20 -1.16
N GLY A 40 -1.76 4.55 -0.39
CA GLY A 40 -3.15 4.37 -0.77
C GLY A 40 -4.15 4.66 0.35
N ASN A 41 -5.44 4.68 -0.03
CA ASN A 41 -6.56 4.67 0.90
C ASN A 41 -6.69 3.29 1.57
N HIS A 42 -7.11 3.26 2.84
CA HIS A 42 -7.14 2.03 3.63
C HIS A 42 -8.54 1.71 4.17
N SER A 43 -9.17 0.69 3.61
CA SER A 43 -10.52 0.27 3.99
C SER A 43 -10.62 -1.21 4.39
N SER A 44 -9.68 -2.04 3.92
CA SER A 44 -9.69 -3.49 4.10
C SER A 44 -8.30 -4.04 4.42
N HIS A 45 -8.25 -5.17 5.11
CA HIS A 45 -6.99 -5.92 5.28
C HIS A 45 -6.39 -6.41 3.96
N ALA A 46 -7.18 -6.47 2.89
CA ALA A 46 -6.74 -6.92 1.58
C ALA A 46 -6.20 -5.80 0.67
N ASP A 47 -6.24 -4.53 1.12
CA ASP A 47 -5.88 -3.38 0.28
C ASP A 47 -4.47 -3.48 -0.30
N PHE A 48 -3.48 -3.84 0.52
CA PHE A 48 -2.11 -3.99 0.03
C PHE A 48 -1.98 -5.14 -0.98
N MET A 49 -2.77 -6.22 -0.81
CA MET A 49 -2.79 -7.33 -1.78
C MET A 49 -3.29 -6.87 -3.14
N LEU A 50 -4.30 -5.99 -3.14
CA LEU A 50 -4.87 -5.46 -4.36
C LEU A 50 -3.87 -4.56 -5.10
N ILE A 51 -3.19 -3.66 -4.40
CA ILE A 51 -2.11 -2.84 -4.97
C ILE A 51 -1.00 -3.76 -5.49
N TRP A 52 -0.50 -4.68 -4.65
CA TRP A 52 0.60 -5.58 -4.97
C TRP A 52 0.29 -6.48 -6.17
N ALA A 53 -0.92 -7.07 -6.24
CA ALA A 53 -1.34 -7.89 -7.37
C ALA A 53 -1.52 -7.09 -8.68
N SER A 54 -1.79 -5.77 -8.57
CA SER A 54 -1.97 -4.87 -9.72
C SER A 54 -0.64 -4.44 -10.34
N LEU A 55 0.48 -4.56 -9.61
CA LEU A 55 1.79 -4.24 -10.14
C LEU A 55 2.25 -5.29 -11.18
N PRO A 56 2.98 -4.88 -12.23
CA PRO A 56 3.72 -5.80 -13.09
C PRO A 56 4.67 -6.69 -12.30
N ALA A 57 4.91 -7.91 -12.77
CA ALA A 57 5.69 -8.90 -12.03
C ALA A 57 7.10 -8.43 -11.60
N PRO A 58 7.89 -7.73 -12.44
CA PRO A 58 9.19 -7.22 -12.01
C PRO A 58 9.10 -6.21 -10.87
N LEU A 59 8.13 -5.29 -10.92
CA LEU A 59 7.91 -4.29 -9.86
C LEU A 59 7.41 -4.94 -8.58
N ARG A 60 6.46 -5.87 -8.71
CA ARG A 60 5.90 -6.63 -7.59
C ARG A 60 6.98 -7.39 -6.81
N ALA A 61 7.94 -7.99 -7.48
CA ALA A 61 9.04 -8.73 -6.85
C ALA A 61 9.93 -7.85 -5.95
N LYS A 62 10.01 -6.55 -6.24
CA LYS A 62 10.77 -5.55 -5.48
C LYS A 62 9.92 -4.73 -4.53
N THR A 63 8.60 -4.98 -4.44
CA THR A 63 7.68 -4.17 -3.65
C THR A 63 7.19 -4.93 -2.43
N ARG A 64 7.32 -4.32 -1.26
CA ARG A 64 7.01 -4.90 0.05
C ARG A 64 5.88 -4.10 0.74
N PRO A 65 4.81 -4.76 1.23
CA PRO A 65 3.79 -4.09 2.02
C PRO A 65 4.32 -3.75 3.42
N VAL A 66 4.00 -2.55 3.90
CA VAL A 66 4.18 -2.17 5.30
C VAL A 66 2.93 -2.59 6.09
N ALA A 67 3.11 -3.37 7.14
CA ALA A 67 2.02 -3.96 7.89
C ALA A 67 2.28 -3.97 9.40
N GLY A 68 1.23 -3.91 10.20
CA GLY A 68 1.35 -4.00 11.66
C GLY A 68 1.69 -5.41 12.13
N ALA A 69 2.73 -5.55 12.95
CA ALA A 69 3.17 -6.81 13.52
C ALA A 69 2.07 -7.47 14.38
N ASP A 70 1.31 -6.65 15.11
CA ASP A 70 0.20 -7.06 15.99
C ASP A 70 -0.84 -7.97 15.34
N TYR A 71 -1.05 -7.83 14.04
CA TYR A 71 -1.98 -8.67 13.27
C TYR A 71 -1.28 -9.83 12.56
N TRP A 72 -0.13 -9.56 11.94
CA TRP A 72 0.52 -10.51 11.03
C TRP A 72 1.34 -11.57 11.74
N GLU A 73 1.84 -11.29 12.95
CA GLU A 73 2.55 -12.26 13.79
C GLU A 73 1.62 -13.30 14.45
N LYS A 74 0.29 -13.17 14.30
CA LYS A 74 -0.69 -14.11 14.85
C LYS A 74 -0.99 -15.24 13.87
N GLY A 75 -0.40 -16.41 14.13
CA GLY A 75 -0.68 -17.65 13.40
C GLY A 75 0.24 -17.96 12.22
N ARG A 76 0.57 -19.23 12.05
CA ARG A 76 1.58 -19.75 11.14
C ARG A 76 1.34 -19.38 9.66
N ILE A 77 0.08 -19.36 9.23
CA ILE A 77 -0.28 -19.05 7.83
C ILE A 77 -0.01 -17.57 7.53
N ARG A 78 -0.41 -16.66 8.43
CA ARG A 78 -0.16 -15.22 8.25
C ARG A 78 1.33 -14.91 8.24
N GLN A 79 2.08 -15.47 9.20
CA GLN A 79 3.54 -15.35 9.25
C GLN A 79 4.19 -15.85 7.95
N PHE A 80 3.77 -17.02 7.46
CA PHE A 80 4.29 -17.54 6.20
C PHE A 80 4.02 -16.57 5.04
N ILE A 81 2.78 -16.07 4.90
CA ILE A 81 2.40 -15.15 3.83
C ILE A 81 3.21 -13.85 3.92
N ILE A 82 3.24 -13.21 5.09
CA ILE A 82 3.89 -11.91 5.22
C ILE A 82 5.41 -11.98 5.09
N HIS A 83 6.06 -13.00 5.67
CA HIS A 83 7.52 -13.10 5.66
C HIS A 83 8.06 -13.75 4.39
N ARG A 84 7.42 -14.82 3.90
CA ARG A 84 7.97 -15.62 2.81
C ARG A 84 7.46 -15.21 1.44
N VAL A 85 6.16 -14.89 1.33
CA VAL A 85 5.54 -14.58 0.04
C VAL A 85 5.65 -13.08 -0.26
N LEU A 86 5.25 -12.24 0.67
CA LEU A 86 5.17 -10.79 0.50
C LEU A 86 6.42 -10.05 0.95
N ARG A 87 7.28 -10.69 1.75
CA ARG A 87 8.46 -10.08 2.37
C ARG A 87 8.12 -8.77 3.09
N GLY A 88 6.94 -8.73 3.75
CA GLY A 88 6.40 -7.51 4.33
C GLY A 88 7.34 -6.85 5.33
N VAL A 89 7.27 -5.53 5.40
CA VAL A 89 7.96 -4.72 6.41
C VAL A 89 7.02 -4.59 7.61
N LEU A 90 7.32 -5.31 8.68
CA LEU A 90 6.50 -5.29 9.88
C LEU A 90 6.90 -4.11 10.76
N VAL A 91 5.90 -3.35 11.19
CA VAL A 91 6.06 -2.20 12.09
C VAL A 91 5.18 -2.37 13.31
N GLU A 92 5.67 -1.98 14.47
CA GLU A 92 4.89 -1.95 15.69
C GLU A 92 4.00 -0.70 15.75
N ARG A 93 2.72 -0.89 16.06
CA ARG A 93 1.75 0.17 16.25
C ARG A 93 1.70 0.55 17.73
N GLY A 94 2.42 1.57 18.10
CA GLY A 94 2.54 2.06 19.46
C GLY A 94 4.01 2.06 19.89
N ARG A 95 4.41 3.07 20.65
CA ARG A 95 5.72 3.11 21.28
C ARG A 95 5.68 2.19 22.51
N ALA A 96 6.02 0.92 22.35
CA ALA A 96 6.55 0.17 23.45
C ALA A 96 8.00 0.65 23.68
N ASP A 97 8.41 0.88 24.92
CA ASP A 97 9.79 1.20 25.25
C ASP A 97 10.71 0.13 24.68
N GLY A 98 11.65 0.54 23.81
CA GLY A 98 12.63 -0.35 23.17
C GLY A 98 12.23 -0.86 21.77
N SER A 99 11.07 -0.54 21.22
CA SER A 99 10.73 -0.89 19.85
C SER A 99 11.43 0.01 18.83
N ALA A 100 11.84 -0.57 17.68
CA ALA A 100 12.42 0.20 16.58
C ALA A 100 11.42 1.23 16.03
N ASP A 101 11.91 2.45 15.68
CA ASP A 101 11.05 3.44 15.03
C ASP A 101 10.53 2.87 13.69
N PRO A 102 9.21 2.84 13.46
CA PRO A 102 8.63 2.42 12.20
C PRO A 102 9.25 3.10 10.97
N ILE A 103 9.68 4.34 11.10
CA ILE A 103 10.32 5.09 10.00
C ILE A 103 11.69 4.50 9.67
N ASP A 104 12.50 4.18 10.69
CA ASP A 104 13.82 3.59 10.48
C ASP A 104 13.70 2.19 9.85
N THR A 105 12.71 1.40 10.28
CA THR A 105 12.41 0.09 9.67
C THR A 105 12.02 0.20 8.19
N MET A 106 11.18 1.18 7.85
CA MET A 106 10.78 1.44 6.46
C MET A 106 11.96 2.00 5.64
N ALA A 107 12.73 2.91 6.20
CA ALA A 107 13.90 3.49 5.53
C ALA A 107 14.96 2.42 5.21
N ALA A 108 15.24 1.50 6.13
CA ALA A 108 16.15 0.39 5.90
C ALA A 108 15.71 -0.51 4.74
N ALA A 109 14.41 -0.76 4.58
CA ALA A 109 13.90 -1.49 3.42
C ALA A 109 14.10 -0.72 2.10
N LEU A 110 13.91 0.61 2.12
CA LEU A 110 14.22 1.45 0.97
C LEU A 110 15.72 1.50 0.67
N GLU A 111 16.58 1.55 1.68
CA GLU A 111 18.05 1.49 1.52
C GLU A 111 18.50 0.16 0.90
N ALA A 112 17.79 -0.92 1.19
CA ALA A 112 18.02 -2.23 0.56
C ALA A 112 17.52 -2.31 -0.91
N GLY A 113 16.95 -1.22 -1.46
CA GLY A 113 16.45 -1.16 -2.84
C GLY A 113 15.02 -1.63 -3.04
N ASP A 114 14.31 -2.00 -1.96
CA ASP A 114 12.90 -2.38 -2.05
C ASP A 114 12.00 -1.15 -2.24
N SER A 115 10.88 -1.30 -2.94
CA SER A 115 9.75 -0.36 -2.95
C SER A 115 8.77 -0.71 -1.83
N LEU A 116 7.95 0.25 -1.40
CA LEU A 116 6.99 0.04 -0.31
C LEU A 116 5.55 0.29 -0.74
N ILE A 117 4.61 -0.43 -0.10
CA ILE A 117 3.19 -0.10 -0.10
C ILE A 117 2.81 0.26 1.34
N LEU A 118 2.26 1.45 1.55
CA LEU A 118 1.83 1.90 2.87
C LEU A 118 0.52 2.68 2.82
N PHE A 119 -0.10 2.83 3.99
CA PHE A 119 -1.36 3.53 4.16
C PHE A 119 -1.16 4.67 5.16
N PRO A 120 -1.13 5.93 4.70
CA PRO A 120 -0.78 7.08 5.55
C PRO A 120 -1.83 7.39 6.61
N GLU A 121 -3.05 6.87 6.48
CA GLU A 121 -4.09 6.91 7.52
C GLU A 121 -3.66 6.18 8.80
N GLY A 122 -2.76 5.20 8.68
CA GLY A 122 -2.23 4.38 9.79
C GLY A 122 -3.25 3.44 10.43
N THR A 123 -4.49 3.50 10.02
CA THR A 123 -5.59 2.61 10.42
C THR A 123 -6.57 2.46 9.27
N ARG A 124 -7.40 1.42 9.32
CA ARG A 124 -8.48 1.25 8.33
C ARG A 124 -9.57 2.29 8.56
N ASN A 125 -9.99 2.92 7.48
CA ASN A 125 -11.15 3.79 7.49
C ASN A 125 -12.42 2.95 7.55
N THR A 126 -13.08 2.96 8.70
CA THR A 126 -14.37 2.29 8.94
C THR A 126 -15.52 3.28 9.06
N THR A 127 -15.26 4.56 8.77
CA THR A 127 -16.23 5.65 8.81
C THR A 127 -16.80 5.92 7.42
N ASP A 128 -17.71 6.89 7.30
CA ASP A 128 -18.26 7.35 6.04
C ASP A 128 -17.40 8.41 5.35
N GLU A 129 -16.32 8.84 6.01
CA GLU A 129 -15.33 9.73 5.41
C GLU A 129 -14.68 9.07 4.20
N ILE A 130 -14.44 9.86 3.16
CA ILE A 130 -13.78 9.38 1.94
C ILE A 130 -12.35 8.93 2.24
N LEU A 131 -11.65 9.70 3.08
CA LEU A 131 -10.25 9.49 3.43
C LEU A 131 -9.95 10.14 4.79
N LEU A 132 -9.40 9.37 5.71
CA LEU A 132 -8.99 9.88 7.02
C LEU A 132 -7.78 10.83 6.91
N PRO A 133 -7.53 11.65 7.94
CA PRO A 133 -6.32 12.46 8.02
C PRO A 133 -5.05 11.61 7.98
N PHE A 134 -4.03 12.09 7.28
CA PHE A 134 -2.74 11.41 7.19
C PHE A 134 -1.90 11.62 8.46
N LYS A 135 -1.25 10.57 8.90
CA LYS A 135 -0.25 10.62 9.96
C LYS A 135 1.09 11.13 9.42
N SER A 136 1.92 11.69 10.29
CA SER A 136 3.23 12.25 9.95
C SER A 136 4.23 11.26 9.37
N GLY A 137 3.96 9.95 9.43
CA GLY A 137 4.85 8.89 8.95
C GLY A 137 5.24 9.05 7.48
N LEU A 138 4.29 9.40 6.62
CA LEU A 138 4.56 9.62 5.19
C LEU A 138 5.56 10.77 4.98
N TYR A 139 5.38 11.89 5.67
CA TYR A 139 6.29 13.03 5.59
C TYR A 139 7.68 12.72 6.15
N ARG A 140 7.75 12.07 7.32
CA ARG A 140 9.03 11.67 7.92
C ARG A 140 9.82 10.74 6.99
N LEU A 141 9.14 9.81 6.32
CA LEU A 141 9.76 8.92 5.35
C LEU A 141 10.21 9.67 4.08
N ALA A 142 9.41 10.65 3.61
CA ALA A 142 9.78 11.53 2.50
C ALA A 142 11.05 12.33 2.77
N LEU A 143 11.20 12.86 3.99
CA LEU A 143 12.42 13.57 4.40
C LEU A 143 13.63 12.64 4.50
N ARG A 144 13.43 11.39 4.94
CA ARG A 144 14.51 10.40 5.07
C ARG A 144 15.02 9.93 3.72
N ARG A 145 14.12 9.85 2.72
CA ARG A 145 14.39 9.39 1.35
C ARG A 145 13.77 10.32 0.31
N PRO A 146 14.31 11.57 0.17
CA PRO A 146 13.78 12.57 -0.76
C PRO A 146 13.99 12.19 -2.23
N ASP A 147 14.89 11.25 -2.49
CA ASP A 147 15.17 10.67 -3.80
C ASP A 147 14.08 9.73 -4.31
N VAL A 148 13.28 9.14 -3.42
CA VAL A 148 12.26 8.14 -3.74
C VAL A 148 10.93 8.80 -4.11
N GLU A 149 10.36 8.40 -5.24
CA GLU A 149 9.04 8.84 -5.67
C GLU A 149 7.93 8.24 -4.82
N MET A 150 6.97 9.09 -4.42
CA MET A 150 5.75 8.68 -3.73
C MET A 150 4.57 8.71 -4.69
N VAL A 151 4.01 7.55 -5.01
CA VAL A 151 2.92 7.38 -5.98
C VAL A 151 1.62 7.19 -5.24
N PRO A 152 0.64 8.12 -5.37
CA PRO A 152 -0.69 7.93 -4.81
C PRO A 152 -1.42 6.81 -5.56
N VAL A 153 -2.12 5.95 -4.81
CA VAL A 153 -2.85 4.81 -5.37
C VAL A 153 -4.26 4.78 -4.79
N TRP A 154 -5.25 4.98 -5.63
CA TRP A 154 -6.65 4.90 -5.23
C TRP A 154 -7.23 3.53 -5.56
N MET A 155 -7.82 2.89 -4.56
CA MET A 155 -8.57 1.64 -4.71
C MET A 155 -10.06 1.93 -4.57
N ASP A 156 -10.83 1.54 -5.59
CA ASP A 156 -12.28 1.67 -5.58
C ASP A 156 -12.96 0.31 -5.44
N ASN A 157 -14.17 0.32 -4.87
CA ASN A 157 -15.07 -0.83 -4.68
C ASN A 157 -14.61 -1.96 -3.74
N LEU A 158 -13.41 -1.96 -3.17
CA LEU A 158 -12.95 -3.07 -2.33
C LEU A 158 -13.81 -3.26 -1.05
N ARG A 159 -14.36 -2.19 -0.48
CA ARG A 159 -15.32 -2.29 0.66
C ARG A 159 -16.56 -3.10 0.31
N ARG A 160 -16.97 -3.12 -0.96
CA ARG A 160 -18.14 -3.85 -1.45
C ARG A 160 -17.82 -5.31 -1.81
N VAL A 161 -16.56 -5.61 -2.16
CA VAL A 161 -16.11 -6.97 -2.48
C VAL A 161 -16.04 -7.85 -1.23
N LEU A 162 -15.62 -7.27 -0.11
CA LEU A 162 -15.50 -7.95 1.19
C LEU A 162 -16.29 -7.17 2.26
N PRO A 163 -17.63 -7.26 2.28
CA PRO A 163 -18.44 -6.65 3.32
C PRO A 163 -18.07 -7.24 4.68
N LYS A 164 -18.15 -6.43 5.72
CA LYS A 164 -17.83 -6.84 7.09
C LYS A 164 -18.79 -7.95 7.52
N GLY A 165 -18.24 -9.14 7.81
CA GLY A 165 -19.02 -10.27 8.30
C GLY A 165 -19.42 -11.31 7.25
N GLU A 166 -19.22 -11.04 5.96
CA GLU A 166 -19.50 -12.01 4.90
C GLU A 166 -18.26 -12.87 4.59
N PRO A 167 -18.38 -14.20 4.57
CA PRO A 167 -17.26 -15.11 4.29
C PRO A 167 -16.97 -15.27 2.81
N VAL A 168 -17.90 -14.85 1.92
CA VAL A 168 -17.76 -15.00 0.46
C VAL A 168 -17.57 -13.64 -0.18
N PRO A 169 -16.47 -13.42 -0.92
CA PRO A 169 -16.29 -12.17 -1.65
C PRO A 169 -17.32 -12.03 -2.77
N VAL A 170 -18.00 -10.89 -2.82
CA VAL A 170 -18.84 -10.55 -3.95
C VAL A 170 -17.93 -10.10 -5.10
N PRO A 171 -17.93 -10.76 -6.27
CA PRO A 171 -17.09 -10.38 -7.40
C PRO A 171 -17.56 -9.02 -7.97
N LEU A 172 -17.00 -7.94 -7.45
CA LEU A 172 -17.20 -6.59 -7.97
C LEU A 172 -15.92 -6.14 -8.66
N LEU A 173 -16.09 -5.47 -9.79
CA LEU A 173 -14.95 -4.87 -10.49
C LEU A 173 -14.28 -3.81 -9.61
N CYS A 174 -13.08 -4.13 -9.14
CA CYS A 174 -12.22 -3.16 -8.46
C CYS A 174 -11.36 -2.43 -9.48
N SER A 175 -11.10 -1.16 -9.24
CA SER A 175 -10.07 -0.43 -9.97
C SER A 175 -8.96 0.01 -9.02
N VAL A 176 -7.73 -0.02 -9.55
CA VAL A 176 -6.53 0.47 -8.86
C VAL A 176 -5.90 1.53 -9.74
N SER A 177 -6.04 2.78 -9.35
CA SER A 177 -5.57 3.93 -10.10
C SER A 177 -4.26 4.45 -9.50
N PHE A 178 -3.20 4.50 -10.31
CA PHE A 178 -1.88 5.03 -9.96
C PHE A 178 -1.76 6.45 -10.51
N GLY A 179 -1.51 7.42 -9.62
CA GLY A 179 -1.44 8.84 -9.94
C GLY A 179 -0.03 9.34 -10.21
N ALA A 180 0.09 10.66 -10.39
CA ALA A 180 1.38 11.31 -10.59
C ALA A 180 2.28 11.21 -9.34
N PRO A 181 3.58 10.92 -9.51
CA PRO A 181 4.50 10.83 -8.39
C PRO A 181 4.67 12.17 -7.70
N LEU A 182 4.84 12.12 -6.39
CA LEU A 182 5.14 13.25 -5.52
C LEU A 182 6.53 13.07 -4.90
N ARG A 183 7.18 14.19 -4.63
CA ARG A 183 8.38 14.27 -3.78
C ARG A 183 8.19 15.42 -2.81
N VAL A 184 8.83 15.35 -1.65
CA VAL A 184 8.86 16.47 -0.72
C VAL A 184 9.68 17.60 -1.33
N GLY A 185 9.13 18.82 -1.31
CA GLY A 185 9.83 20.02 -1.77
C GLY A 185 10.91 20.47 -0.79
N GLN A 186 11.90 21.21 -1.26
CA GLN A 186 12.92 21.80 -0.39
C GLN A 186 12.27 22.78 0.58
N GLY A 187 12.40 22.52 1.89
CA GLY A 187 11.77 23.35 2.93
C GLY A 187 10.26 23.22 3.02
N GLU A 188 9.65 22.24 2.36
CA GLU A 188 8.21 22.04 2.43
C GLU A 188 7.79 21.60 3.84
N GLU A 189 6.88 22.33 4.43
CA GLU A 189 6.34 22.05 5.76
C GLU A 189 5.48 20.77 5.76
N LYS A 190 5.49 20.09 6.91
CA LYS A 190 4.78 18.81 7.10
C LYS A 190 3.31 18.87 6.66
N ASP A 191 2.59 19.88 7.12
CA ASP A 191 1.15 19.95 6.90
C ASP A 191 0.81 20.30 5.45
N ALA A 192 1.66 21.10 4.77
CA ALA A 192 1.55 21.37 3.35
C ALA A 192 1.77 20.11 2.50
N PHE A 193 2.83 19.34 2.79
CA PHE A 193 3.10 18.09 2.11
C PHE A 193 1.98 17.07 2.29
N LEU A 194 1.52 16.86 3.54
CA LEU A 194 0.45 15.90 3.83
C LEU A 194 -0.88 16.31 3.20
N ALA A 195 -1.19 17.61 3.15
CA ALA A 195 -2.37 18.12 2.47
C ALA A 195 -2.29 17.85 0.95
N ARG A 196 -1.15 18.11 0.32
CA ARG A 196 -0.91 17.86 -1.10
C ARG A 196 -0.97 16.37 -1.44
N ALA A 197 -0.37 15.51 -0.61
CA ALA A 197 -0.43 14.05 -0.78
C ALA A 197 -1.87 13.52 -0.62
N ARG A 198 -2.62 14.05 0.35
CA ARG A 198 -4.04 13.71 0.55
C ARG A 198 -4.88 14.16 -0.63
N GLN A 199 -4.67 15.37 -1.15
CA GLN A 199 -5.38 15.89 -2.30
C GLN A 199 -5.15 15.02 -3.55
N ALA A 200 -3.91 14.58 -3.80
CA ALA A 200 -3.61 13.69 -4.92
C ALA A 200 -4.40 12.37 -4.88
N LEU A 201 -4.67 11.82 -3.69
CA LEU A 201 -5.57 10.66 -3.57
C LEU A 201 -7.03 11.01 -3.81
N LEU A 202 -7.50 12.16 -3.34
CA LEU A 202 -8.88 12.61 -3.57
C LEU A 202 -9.15 12.89 -5.04
N ASP A 203 -8.19 13.44 -5.76
CA ASP A 203 -8.28 13.67 -7.21
C ASP A 203 -8.45 12.35 -7.96
N LEU A 204 -7.70 11.32 -7.59
CA LEU A 204 -7.86 9.98 -8.14
C LEU A 204 -9.24 9.36 -7.82
N ALA A 205 -9.77 9.62 -6.61
CA ALA A 205 -11.12 9.19 -6.24
C ALA A 205 -12.18 9.84 -7.12
N GLY A 206 -12.04 11.12 -7.44
CA GLY A 206 -12.90 11.85 -8.38
C GLY A 206 -12.88 11.26 -9.79
N LEU A 207 -11.69 10.99 -10.32
CA LEU A 207 -11.51 10.38 -11.64
C LEU A 207 -12.05 8.94 -11.72
N ALA A 208 -11.96 8.18 -10.65
CA ALA A 208 -12.47 6.80 -10.60
C ALA A 208 -14.00 6.74 -10.64
N ARG A 209 -14.70 7.79 -10.18
CA ARG A 209 -16.18 7.89 -10.18
C ARG A 209 -16.75 8.41 -11.49
N SER A 210 -15.92 9.06 -12.30
CA SER A 210 -16.34 9.72 -13.56
C SER A 210 -16.14 8.82 -14.79
N GLY A 211 -15.55 7.65 -14.67
CA GLY A 211 -15.25 6.70 -15.75
C GLY A 211 -15.78 5.30 -15.48
#